data_dcce17dcb3a6c2958a6ac928b922199a
#
_entry.id   dcce17dcb3a6c2958a6ac928b922199a
#
_cell.length_a   1.000
_cell.length_b   1.000
_cell.length_c   1.000
_cell.angle_alpha   90.00
_cell.angle_beta   90.00
_cell.angle_gamma   90.00
#
_symmetry.space_group_name_H-M   'P 1'
#
loop_
_entity.id
_entity.type
_entity.pdbx_description
1 polymer ?
#
loop_
_entity_poly.entity_id
_entity_poly.type
_entity_poly.pdbx_seq_one_letter_code
_entity_poly.pdbx_strand_id
1 'polypeptide(L)'
;MKRYLDDLIAADLPRKLVFVTGARQVGKTTLSQQLQASATPSHYLNYDVAADRAVIERQSWAPNAKLLVLDELHKKSGWKPWLKGVIDGRPVGQQQLVTGSARMDTFRQSGDSLAGRFLSWRLHPISVKEWCEHSPQAAAGQPPTPDAALAHLLNRGGFPEPCLFAATASGDKNAQRWRAQYADALVREDVLEFSRIQEVAGMRVLLELLRERVGSPLSLASIGRDLGLSQPTVKRFIDILKALYIVFTVQPWHHNVARSLMQSPKVYFFDTGMVGGTQAGTQADTTNNALMGLRFENAVAAMLLKHVEFLQDSEAAPVGLHYVRTKDGSEIDFALSRGNVLTDLIECKWTDNAPHKAFARFMPLWPDAQAVQLVRHLRNPELRHGVDVVPAAPWLAALAA
;
A
#
# COMPACT_ATOMS: atom_id res chain seq x y z
N MET A 1 4.43 -4.38 -17.70
CA MET A 1 5.00 -5.14 -16.58
C MET A 1 3.88 -5.96 -15.94
N LYS A 2 4.08 -7.26 -15.75
CA LYS A 2 3.15 -8.13 -15.03
C LYS A 2 3.10 -7.74 -13.55
N ARG A 3 1.92 -7.88 -12.92
CA ARG A 3 1.76 -7.58 -11.50
C ARG A 3 1.58 -8.88 -10.71
N TYR A 4 1.91 -8.88 -9.44
CA TYR A 4 1.79 -10.04 -8.55
C TYR A 4 0.38 -10.62 -8.44
N LEU A 5 -0.65 -9.88 -8.83
CA LEU A 5 -2.06 -10.32 -8.79
C LEU A 5 -2.58 -10.88 -10.12
N ASP A 6 -1.87 -10.73 -11.25
CA ASP A 6 -2.40 -11.08 -12.58
C ASP A 6 -2.91 -12.52 -12.67
N ASP A 7 -2.08 -13.48 -12.25
CA ASP A 7 -2.44 -14.92 -12.32
C ASP A 7 -3.55 -15.28 -11.32
N LEU A 8 -3.56 -14.66 -10.15
CA LEU A 8 -4.55 -14.90 -9.11
C LEU A 8 -5.93 -14.38 -9.53
N ILE A 9 -5.97 -13.17 -10.08
CA ILE A 9 -7.20 -12.61 -10.62
C ILE A 9 -7.73 -13.45 -11.79
N ALA A 10 -6.84 -13.88 -12.70
CA ALA A 10 -7.21 -14.74 -13.82
C ALA A 10 -7.79 -16.08 -13.33
N ALA A 11 -7.29 -16.66 -12.26
CA ALA A 11 -7.80 -17.88 -11.64
C ALA A 11 -9.16 -17.68 -10.93
N ASP A 12 -9.44 -16.48 -10.42
CA ASP A 12 -10.67 -16.17 -9.69
C ASP A 12 -11.82 -15.74 -10.58
N LEU A 13 -11.55 -15.09 -11.72
CA LEU A 13 -12.55 -14.57 -12.67
C LEU A 13 -13.59 -15.60 -13.13
N PRO A 14 -13.26 -16.90 -13.39
CA PRO A 14 -14.24 -17.91 -13.72
C PRO A 14 -15.19 -18.24 -12.56
N ARG A 15 -14.80 -17.99 -11.34
CA ARG A 15 -15.52 -18.40 -10.13
C ARG A 15 -16.52 -17.35 -9.66
N LYS A 16 -16.08 -16.07 -9.59
CA LYS A 16 -16.88 -14.97 -9.07
C LYS A 16 -16.49 -13.66 -9.76
N LEU A 17 -17.29 -12.62 -9.57
CA LEU A 17 -16.86 -11.26 -9.87
C LEU A 17 -15.61 -10.95 -9.05
N VAL A 18 -14.63 -10.29 -9.66
CA VAL A 18 -13.42 -9.86 -8.98
C VAL A 18 -13.39 -8.34 -8.84
N PHE A 19 -13.17 -7.87 -7.61
CA PHE A 19 -12.85 -6.46 -7.33
C PHE A 19 -11.35 -6.28 -7.22
N VAL A 20 -10.82 -5.22 -7.86
CA VAL A 20 -9.44 -4.75 -7.66
C VAL A 20 -9.48 -3.33 -7.13
N THR A 21 -9.05 -3.15 -5.89
CA THR A 21 -8.94 -1.85 -5.23
C THR A 21 -7.48 -1.44 -5.05
N GLY A 22 -7.22 -0.17 -4.77
CA GLY A 22 -5.86 0.33 -4.54
C GLY A 22 -5.72 1.81 -4.89
N ALA A 23 -4.54 2.37 -4.62
CA ALA A 23 -4.22 3.77 -4.86
C ALA A 23 -4.51 4.21 -6.31
N ARG A 24 -4.77 5.51 -6.53
CA ARG A 24 -4.73 6.07 -7.88
C ARG A 24 -3.36 5.82 -8.50
N GLN A 25 -3.31 5.58 -9.81
CA GLN A 25 -2.07 5.34 -10.59
C GLN A 25 -1.20 4.15 -10.13
N VAL A 26 -1.73 3.27 -9.28
CA VAL A 26 -1.03 2.03 -8.86
C VAL A 26 -1.00 0.95 -9.94
N GLY A 27 -1.73 1.17 -11.06
CA GLY A 27 -1.73 0.29 -12.23
C GLY A 27 -2.99 -0.58 -12.39
N LYS A 28 -4.11 -0.27 -11.71
CA LYS A 28 -5.38 -1.03 -11.84
C LYS A 28 -5.90 -1.10 -13.28
N THR A 29 -5.97 0.04 -13.96
CA THR A 29 -6.40 0.14 -15.36
C THR A 29 -5.48 -0.67 -16.29
N THR A 30 -4.16 -0.57 -16.11
CA THR A 30 -3.19 -1.33 -16.90
C THR A 30 -3.36 -2.84 -16.70
N LEU A 31 -3.51 -3.29 -15.44
CA LEU A 31 -3.78 -4.69 -15.10
C LEU A 31 -5.07 -5.17 -15.76
N SER A 32 -6.16 -4.38 -15.69
CA SER A 32 -7.45 -4.74 -16.31
C SER A 32 -7.34 -4.88 -17.82
N GLN A 33 -6.60 -3.97 -18.48
CA GLN A 33 -6.36 -4.02 -19.93
C GLN A 33 -5.50 -5.22 -20.34
N GLN A 34 -4.51 -5.61 -19.52
CA GLN A 34 -3.72 -6.82 -19.76
C GLN A 34 -4.58 -8.08 -19.66
N LEU A 35 -5.44 -8.19 -18.66
CA LEU A 35 -6.39 -9.30 -18.53
C LEU A 35 -7.42 -9.30 -19.66
N GLN A 36 -7.90 -8.12 -20.08
CA GLN A 36 -8.78 -7.98 -21.22
C GLN A 36 -8.15 -8.52 -22.51
N ALA A 37 -6.88 -8.22 -22.76
CA ALA A 37 -6.18 -8.66 -23.97
C ALA A 37 -6.07 -10.19 -24.07
N SER A 38 -6.09 -10.91 -22.94
CA SER A 38 -6.04 -12.37 -22.88
C SER A 38 -7.41 -13.05 -22.96
N ALA A 39 -8.52 -12.29 -22.89
CA ALA A 39 -9.90 -12.80 -22.87
C ALA A 39 -10.70 -12.24 -24.05
N THR A 40 -10.78 -12.97 -25.17
CA THR A 40 -11.53 -12.54 -26.37
C THR A 40 -12.79 -13.39 -26.57
N PRO A 41 -13.96 -12.78 -26.85
CA PRO A 41 -14.28 -11.35 -26.88
C PRO A 41 -14.38 -10.75 -25.47
N SER A 42 -13.97 -9.49 -25.33
CA SER A 42 -14.02 -8.75 -24.05
C SER A 42 -14.59 -7.35 -24.26
N HIS A 43 -15.15 -6.75 -23.20
CA HIS A 43 -15.62 -5.36 -23.21
C HIS A 43 -15.04 -4.62 -22.00
N TYR A 44 -14.25 -3.58 -22.27
CA TYR A 44 -13.72 -2.68 -21.24
C TYR A 44 -14.52 -1.37 -21.29
N LEU A 45 -15.03 -0.95 -20.14
CA LEU A 45 -15.83 0.26 -19.96
C LEU A 45 -15.31 1.05 -18.77
N ASN A 46 -15.00 2.32 -18.98
CA ASN A 46 -14.54 3.23 -17.94
C ASN A 46 -15.63 4.26 -17.61
N TYR A 47 -16.06 4.33 -16.37
CA TYR A 47 -17.14 5.24 -15.96
C TYR A 47 -16.78 6.74 -16.12
N ASP A 48 -15.51 7.10 -16.20
CA ASP A 48 -15.07 8.48 -16.48
C ASP A 48 -15.28 8.90 -17.93
N VAL A 49 -15.31 7.93 -18.86
CA VAL A 49 -15.56 8.19 -20.29
C VAL A 49 -17.05 8.30 -20.55
N ALA A 50 -17.49 9.43 -21.09
CA ALA A 50 -18.92 9.70 -21.27
C ALA A 50 -19.64 8.66 -22.16
N ALA A 51 -18.98 8.18 -23.23
CA ALA A 51 -19.53 7.13 -24.10
C ALA A 51 -19.71 5.81 -23.35
N ASP A 52 -18.70 5.37 -22.60
CA ASP A 52 -18.73 4.14 -21.82
C ASP A 52 -19.75 4.24 -20.69
N ARG A 53 -19.85 5.40 -20.05
CA ARG A 53 -20.87 5.66 -19.02
C ARG A 53 -22.28 5.45 -19.57
N ALA A 54 -22.57 5.91 -20.78
CA ALA A 54 -23.86 5.69 -21.40
C ALA A 54 -24.15 4.18 -21.65
N VAL A 55 -23.12 3.42 -22.02
CA VAL A 55 -23.22 1.95 -22.16
C VAL A 55 -23.46 1.29 -20.80
N ILE A 56 -22.75 1.72 -19.76
CA ILE A 56 -22.90 1.20 -18.39
C ILE A 56 -24.31 1.47 -17.86
N GLU A 57 -24.80 2.70 -17.98
CA GLU A 57 -26.14 3.09 -17.50
C GLU A 57 -27.27 2.30 -18.18
N ARG A 58 -27.13 2.04 -19.49
CA ARG A 58 -28.10 1.28 -20.27
C ARG A 58 -27.88 -0.22 -20.24
N GLN A 59 -26.78 -0.70 -19.64
CA GLN A 59 -26.35 -2.11 -19.66
C GLN A 59 -26.28 -2.65 -21.11
N SER A 60 -25.83 -1.83 -22.07
CA SER A 60 -25.84 -2.14 -23.50
C SER A 60 -24.48 -2.62 -24.03
N TRP A 61 -23.67 -3.29 -23.16
CA TRP A 61 -22.46 -3.96 -23.60
C TRP A 61 -22.73 -5.24 -24.39
N ALA A 62 -21.73 -5.73 -25.10
CA ALA A 62 -21.84 -6.94 -25.91
C ALA A 62 -22.20 -8.17 -25.04
N PRO A 63 -23.36 -8.83 -25.28
CA PRO A 63 -23.81 -9.95 -24.47
C PRO A 63 -22.92 -11.19 -24.58
N ASN A 64 -22.14 -11.32 -25.63
CA ASN A 64 -21.20 -12.41 -25.88
C ASN A 64 -19.78 -12.13 -25.33
N ALA A 65 -19.58 -11.01 -24.66
CA ALA A 65 -18.30 -10.73 -24.02
C ALA A 65 -17.99 -11.78 -22.95
N LYS A 66 -16.84 -12.44 -23.07
CA LYS A 66 -16.34 -13.41 -22.07
C LYS A 66 -15.87 -12.71 -20.81
N LEU A 67 -15.27 -11.52 -20.96
CA LEU A 67 -14.84 -10.67 -19.86
C LEU A 67 -15.47 -9.28 -20.01
N LEU A 68 -16.21 -8.86 -19.01
CA LEU A 68 -16.68 -7.48 -18.82
C LEU A 68 -15.81 -6.80 -17.75
N VAL A 69 -15.14 -5.73 -18.14
CA VAL A 69 -14.36 -4.88 -17.23
C VAL A 69 -15.10 -3.58 -16.99
N LEU A 70 -15.37 -3.25 -15.74
CA LEU A 70 -15.99 -2.00 -15.30
C LEU A 70 -14.96 -1.22 -14.45
N ASP A 71 -14.29 -0.27 -15.10
CA ASP A 71 -13.28 0.57 -14.46
C ASP A 71 -13.91 1.84 -13.86
N GLU A 72 -13.41 2.27 -12.69
CA GLU A 72 -13.88 3.43 -11.92
C GLU A 72 -15.39 3.38 -11.55
N LEU A 73 -15.97 2.17 -11.43
CA LEU A 73 -17.41 1.98 -11.18
C LEU A 73 -17.90 2.63 -9.88
N HIS A 74 -17.00 2.86 -8.90
CA HIS A 74 -17.35 3.50 -7.63
C HIS A 74 -17.92 4.93 -7.79
N LYS A 75 -17.70 5.57 -8.93
CA LYS A 75 -18.22 6.90 -9.25
C LYS A 75 -19.72 6.88 -9.65
N LYS A 76 -20.26 5.71 -10.00
CA LYS A 76 -21.68 5.55 -10.27
C LYS A 76 -22.49 5.65 -8.98
N SER A 77 -23.44 6.57 -8.93
CA SER A 77 -24.40 6.63 -7.82
C SER A 77 -25.20 5.34 -7.73
N GLY A 78 -25.35 4.76 -6.53
CA GLY A 78 -26.08 3.50 -6.35
C GLY A 78 -25.45 2.27 -7.01
N TRP A 79 -24.14 2.29 -7.23
CA TRP A 79 -23.44 1.22 -7.95
C TRP A 79 -23.61 -0.19 -7.32
N LYS A 80 -23.78 -0.31 -6.00
CA LYS A 80 -23.92 -1.61 -5.31
C LYS A 80 -25.18 -2.38 -5.70
N PRO A 81 -26.41 -1.81 -5.50
CA PRO A 81 -27.64 -2.50 -5.91
C PRO A 81 -27.67 -2.69 -7.42
N TRP A 82 -27.14 -1.75 -8.21
CA TRP A 82 -27.01 -1.88 -9.65
C TRP A 82 -26.11 -3.05 -10.03
N LEU A 83 -24.92 -3.15 -9.45
CA LEU A 83 -23.96 -4.23 -9.73
C LEU A 83 -24.51 -5.61 -9.30
N LYS A 84 -25.27 -5.66 -8.21
CA LYS A 84 -25.98 -6.89 -7.82
C LYS A 84 -26.88 -7.40 -8.94
N GLY A 85 -27.67 -6.51 -9.56
CA GLY A 85 -28.49 -6.86 -10.71
C GLY A 85 -27.66 -7.35 -11.91
N VAL A 86 -26.53 -6.71 -12.18
CA VAL A 86 -25.60 -7.12 -13.26
C VAL A 86 -25.00 -8.51 -13.00
N ILE A 87 -24.64 -8.82 -11.75
CA ILE A 87 -24.10 -10.13 -11.37
C ILE A 87 -25.18 -11.22 -11.52
N ASP A 88 -26.37 -10.95 -11.00
CA ASP A 88 -27.45 -11.93 -10.98
C ASP A 88 -28.03 -12.17 -12.41
N GLY A 89 -27.98 -11.18 -13.29
CA GLY A 89 -28.43 -11.26 -14.69
C GLY A 89 -27.33 -11.61 -15.72
N ARG A 90 -26.11 -11.92 -15.28
CA ARG A 90 -25.00 -12.18 -16.22
C ARG A 90 -25.20 -13.45 -17.04
N PRO A 91 -24.80 -13.47 -18.33
CA PRO A 91 -24.76 -14.68 -19.12
C PRO A 91 -23.87 -15.76 -18.51
N VAL A 92 -24.21 -17.03 -18.69
CA VAL A 92 -23.40 -18.16 -18.22
C VAL A 92 -21.98 -18.10 -18.81
N GLY A 93 -20.98 -18.19 -17.97
CA GLY A 93 -19.57 -18.15 -18.39
C GLY A 93 -19.00 -16.74 -18.55
N GLN A 94 -19.80 -15.67 -18.44
CA GLN A 94 -19.28 -14.31 -18.47
C GLN A 94 -18.52 -14.01 -17.16
N GLN A 95 -17.27 -13.60 -17.30
CA GLN A 95 -16.40 -13.14 -16.24
C GLN A 95 -16.56 -11.63 -16.02
N GLN A 96 -16.42 -11.16 -14.80
CA GLN A 96 -16.60 -9.76 -14.48
C GLN A 96 -15.48 -9.25 -13.58
N LEU A 97 -14.80 -8.20 -14.04
CA LEU A 97 -13.76 -7.49 -13.30
C LEU A 97 -14.22 -6.06 -13.02
N VAL A 98 -14.18 -5.65 -11.78
CA VAL A 98 -14.50 -4.28 -11.37
C VAL A 98 -13.27 -3.67 -10.72
N THR A 99 -12.90 -2.49 -11.17
CA THR A 99 -11.83 -1.73 -10.52
C THR A 99 -12.37 -0.44 -9.91
N GLY A 100 -11.68 0.02 -8.90
CA GLY A 100 -12.03 1.28 -8.26
C GLY A 100 -10.96 1.78 -7.32
N SER A 101 -11.03 3.07 -6.99
CA SER A 101 -10.15 3.67 -5.98
C SER A 101 -10.56 3.24 -4.56
N ALA A 102 -9.81 3.70 -3.58
CA ALA A 102 -9.99 3.53 -2.14
C ALA A 102 -11.44 3.59 -1.62
N ARG A 103 -12.32 4.35 -2.27
CA ARG A 103 -13.73 4.45 -1.89
C ARG A 103 -14.46 3.11 -1.88
N MET A 104 -14.04 2.13 -2.68
CA MET A 104 -14.67 0.81 -2.66
C MET A 104 -14.35 0.02 -1.39
N ASP A 105 -13.20 0.22 -0.76
CA ASP A 105 -12.86 -0.45 0.50
C ASP A 105 -13.65 0.09 1.71
N THR A 106 -13.88 1.41 1.77
CA THR A 106 -14.75 1.99 2.80
C THR A 106 -16.18 1.47 2.72
N PHE A 107 -16.63 1.05 1.56
CA PHE A 107 -17.96 0.46 1.35
C PHE A 107 -18.04 -1.04 1.69
N ARG A 108 -16.93 -1.73 1.99
CA ARG A 108 -16.97 -3.08 2.60
C ARG A 108 -17.72 -3.09 3.94
N GLN A 109 -17.75 -1.95 4.63
CA GLN A 109 -18.32 -1.83 5.98
C GLN A 109 -19.79 -1.42 6.02
N SER A 110 -20.44 -1.04 4.91
CA SER A 110 -21.83 -0.60 4.88
C SER A 110 -22.73 -1.55 4.08
N GLY A 111 -23.44 -2.29 4.75
CA GLY A 111 -24.69 -3.01 4.73
C GLY A 111 -25.52 -3.25 3.48
N ASP A 112 -25.01 -3.47 2.25
CA ASP A 112 -25.81 -4.03 1.19
C ASP A 112 -25.11 -5.22 0.50
N SER A 113 -25.88 -6.30 0.37
CA SER A 113 -25.41 -7.67 0.27
C SER A 113 -24.88 -8.03 -1.14
N LEU A 114 -23.64 -7.66 -1.44
CA LEU A 114 -22.82 -8.37 -2.41
C LEU A 114 -22.09 -9.58 -1.78
N ALA A 115 -22.39 -9.89 -0.50
CA ALA A 115 -21.73 -10.96 0.24
C ALA A 115 -21.80 -12.30 -0.51
N GLY A 116 -20.67 -12.97 -0.62
CA GLY A 116 -20.54 -14.24 -1.32
C GLY A 116 -20.51 -14.18 -2.86
N ARG A 117 -20.72 -13.01 -3.48
CA ARG A 117 -20.80 -12.84 -4.94
C ARG A 117 -19.48 -12.40 -5.56
N PHE A 118 -18.50 -11.97 -4.78
CA PHE A 118 -17.23 -11.45 -5.28
C PHE A 118 -16.04 -11.96 -4.48
N LEU A 119 -14.88 -11.86 -5.10
CA LEU A 119 -13.56 -11.91 -4.49
C LEU A 119 -12.90 -10.54 -4.66
N SER A 120 -12.04 -10.14 -3.73
CA SER A 120 -11.42 -8.82 -3.80
C SER A 120 -9.94 -8.87 -3.53
N TRP A 121 -9.20 -8.09 -4.29
CA TRP A 121 -7.76 -7.94 -4.23
C TRP A 121 -7.35 -6.49 -4.05
N ARG A 122 -6.36 -6.24 -3.18
CA ARG A 122 -5.74 -4.93 -2.99
C ARG A 122 -4.46 -4.85 -3.79
N LEU A 123 -4.44 -3.96 -4.79
CA LEU A 123 -3.25 -3.73 -5.60
C LEU A 123 -2.36 -2.67 -4.93
N HIS A 124 -1.20 -3.10 -4.46
CA HIS A 124 -0.20 -2.25 -3.82
C HIS A 124 0.85 -1.71 -4.79
N PRO A 125 1.63 -0.70 -4.39
CA PRO A 125 2.86 -0.33 -5.09
C PRO A 125 3.81 -1.53 -5.26
N ILE A 126 4.74 -1.41 -6.20
CA ILE A 126 5.71 -2.45 -6.54
C ILE A 126 6.63 -2.71 -5.33
N SER A 127 6.82 -3.99 -4.98
CA SER A 127 7.73 -4.43 -3.92
C SER A 127 9.08 -4.89 -4.49
N VAL A 128 10.06 -5.15 -3.60
CA VAL A 128 11.37 -5.71 -3.98
C VAL A 128 11.18 -7.04 -4.73
N LYS A 129 10.34 -7.95 -4.21
CA LYS A 129 10.01 -9.20 -4.87
C LYS A 129 9.48 -8.98 -6.28
N GLU A 130 8.43 -8.18 -6.39
CA GLU A 130 7.76 -7.92 -7.66
C GLU A 130 8.70 -7.27 -8.69
N TRP A 131 9.62 -6.38 -8.23
CA TRP A 131 10.61 -5.77 -9.11
C TRP A 131 11.65 -6.79 -9.59
N CYS A 132 12.10 -7.68 -8.71
CA CYS A 132 13.01 -8.77 -9.11
C CYS A 132 12.37 -9.73 -10.12
N GLU A 133 11.09 -10.05 -9.96
CA GLU A 133 10.39 -11.04 -10.78
C GLU A 133 9.86 -10.48 -12.10
N HIS A 134 9.42 -9.20 -12.12
CA HIS A 134 8.58 -8.67 -13.19
C HIS A 134 9.05 -7.34 -13.79
N SER A 135 10.21 -6.80 -13.36
CA SER A 135 10.76 -5.58 -13.97
C SER A 135 11.05 -5.76 -15.46
N PRO A 136 11.23 -4.67 -16.24
CA PRO A 136 11.64 -4.77 -17.63
C PRO A 136 12.95 -5.54 -17.81
N GLN A 137 13.90 -5.43 -16.86
CA GLN A 137 15.15 -6.19 -16.85
C GLN A 137 14.88 -7.68 -16.62
N ALA A 138 14.01 -8.04 -15.70
CA ALA A 138 13.62 -9.43 -15.46
C ALA A 138 12.94 -10.04 -16.70
N ALA A 139 12.05 -9.28 -17.36
CA ALA A 139 11.42 -9.70 -18.61
C ALA A 139 12.43 -9.90 -19.77
N ALA A 140 13.56 -9.17 -19.73
CA ALA A 140 14.67 -9.33 -20.67
C ALA A 140 15.66 -10.47 -20.28
N GLY A 141 15.35 -11.27 -19.26
CA GLY A 141 16.20 -12.36 -18.77
C GLY A 141 17.37 -11.91 -17.88
N GLN A 142 17.36 -10.68 -17.40
CA GLN A 142 18.38 -10.09 -16.52
C GLN A 142 17.74 -9.54 -15.24
N PRO A 143 17.21 -10.38 -14.35
CA PRO A 143 16.54 -9.92 -13.14
C PRO A 143 17.51 -9.12 -12.25
N PRO A 144 17.09 -7.97 -11.70
CA PRO A 144 17.92 -7.22 -10.76
C PRO A 144 18.11 -8.03 -9.47
N THR A 145 19.25 -7.84 -8.82
CA THR A 145 19.45 -8.37 -7.48
C THR A 145 18.50 -7.70 -6.48
N PRO A 146 18.12 -8.36 -5.37
CA PRO A 146 17.29 -7.74 -4.34
C PRO A 146 17.84 -6.40 -3.83
N ASP A 147 19.17 -6.27 -3.70
CA ASP A 147 19.81 -5.01 -3.27
C ASP A 147 19.65 -3.89 -4.31
N ALA A 148 19.79 -4.21 -5.59
CA ALA A 148 19.56 -3.25 -6.67
C ALA A 148 18.07 -2.86 -6.75
N ALA A 149 17.17 -3.82 -6.56
CA ALA A 149 15.72 -3.59 -6.51
C ALA A 149 15.34 -2.67 -5.34
N LEU A 150 15.83 -2.96 -4.13
CA LEU A 150 15.56 -2.11 -2.96
C LEU A 150 16.14 -0.71 -3.13
N ALA A 151 17.37 -0.56 -3.65
CA ALA A 151 17.97 0.74 -3.93
C ALA A 151 17.14 1.54 -4.94
N HIS A 152 16.65 0.90 -6.00
CA HIS A 152 15.78 1.50 -6.99
C HIS A 152 14.47 2.01 -6.37
N LEU A 153 13.79 1.18 -5.57
CA LEU A 153 12.52 1.53 -4.92
C LEU A 153 12.69 2.61 -3.84
N LEU A 154 13.80 2.63 -3.10
CA LEU A 154 14.12 3.71 -2.16
C LEU A 154 14.30 5.07 -2.87
N ASN A 155 14.84 5.07 -4.10
CA ASN A 155 15.02 6.28 -4.88
C ASN A 155 13.74 6.71 -5.62
N ARG A 156 13.05 5.75 -6.27
CA ARG A 156 11.95 6.02 -7.20
C ARG A 156 10.57 5.89 -6.58
N GLY A 157 10.43 5.17 -5.46
CA GLY A 157 9.15 4.69 -4.95
C GLY A 157 8.66 3.46 -5.69
N GLY A 158 7.50 2.94 -5.27
CA GLY A 158 6.87 1.74 -5.83
C GLY A 158 5.70 2.01 -6.79
N PHE A 159 5.32 3.27 -7.05
CA PHE A 159 4.33 3.54 -8.10
C PHE A 159 4.89 3.20 -9.48
N PRO A 160 4.11 2.53 -10.36
CA PRO A 160 4.62 2.03 -11.65
C PRO A 160 5.27 3.12 -12.52
N GLU A 161 4.64 4.28 -12.68
CA GLU A 161 5.12 5.31 -13.59
C GLU A 161 6.51 5.83 -13.20
N PRO A 162 6.76 6.36 -11.97
CA PRO A 162 8.11 6.80 -11.59
C PRO A 162 9.10 5.64 -11.49
N CYS A 163 8.65 4.44 -11.15
CA CYS A 163 9.47 3.24 -11.04
C CYS A 163 9.99 2.80 -12.43
N LEU A 164 9.18 2.94 -13.49
CA LEU A 164 9.51 2.52 -14.85
C LEU A 164 10.26 3.57 -15.69
N PHE A 165 10.47 4.79 -15.21
CA PHE A 165 11.31 5.74 -15.92
C PHE A 165 12.74 5.21 -16.09
N ALA A 166 13.39 5.59 -17.18
CA ALA A 166 14.77 5.16 -17.46
C ALA A 166 15.71 5.44 -16.27
N ALA A 167 16.63 4.53 -15.99
CA ALA A 167 17.62 4.63 -14.90
C ALA A 167 18.72 5.66 -15.27
N THR A 168 18.34 6.91 -15.40
CA THR A 168 19.20 8.06 -15.75
C THR A 168 18.89 9.23 -14.85
N ALA A 169 19.79 10.22 -14.78
CA ALA A 169 19.56 11.46 -14.03
C ALA A 169 18.28 12.20 -14.50
N SER A 170 17.95 12.13 -15.79
CA SER A 170 16.70 12.67 -16.33
C SER A 170 15.48 11.89 -15.80
N GLY A 171 15.57 10.57 -15.74
CA GLY A 171 14.51 9.72 -15.17
C GLY A 171 14.30 9.99 -13.67
N ASP A 172 15.37 10.25 -12.91
CA ASP A 172 15.26 10.61 -11.49
C ASP A 172 14.54 11.96 -11.30
N LYS A 173 14.86 12.96 -12.13
CA LYS A 173 14.16 14.26 -12.13
C LYS A 173 12.68 14.11 -12.51
N ASN A 174 12.38 13.27 -13.51
CA ASN A 174 10.99 12.99 -13.90
C ASN A 174 10.20 12.30 -12.78
N ALA A 175 10.80 11.32 -12.10
CA ALA A 175 10.18 10.66 -10.95
C ALA A 175 9.91 11.65 -9.80
N GLN A 176 10.83 12.56 -9.52
CA GLN A 176 10.67 13.61 -8.52
C GLN A 176 9.53 14.57 -8.89
N ARG A 177 9.51 15.04 -10.15
CA ARG A 177 8.44 15.90 -10.68
C ARG A 177 7.07 15.23 -10.59
N TRP A 178 7.00 13.94 -10.98
CA TRP A 178 5.78 13.15 -10.90
C TRP A 178 5.24 13.09 -9.46
N ARG A 179 6.10 12.78 -8.47
CA ARG A 179 5.69 12.68 -7.06
C ARG A 179 5.14 14.00 -6.52
N ALA A 180 5.80 15.12 -6.86
CA ALA A 180 5.34 16.45 -6.45
C ALA A 180 3.95 16.76 -7.04
N GLN A 181 3.74 16.49 -8.33
CA GLN A 181 2.46 16.70 -9.00
C GLN A 181 1.38 15.74 -8.50
N TYR A 182 1.72 14.48 -8.25
CA TYR A 182 0.79 13.46 -7.75
C TYR A 182 0.23 13.83 -6.37
N ALA A 183 1.11 14.20 -5.43
CA ALA A 183 0.68 14.61 -4.09
C ALA A 183 -0.22 15.85 -4.12
N ASP A 184 0.11 16.85 -4.95
CA ASP A 184 -0.68 18.07 -5.09
C ASP A 184 -2.04 17.80 -5.76
N ALA A 185 -2.08 16.98 -6.81
CA ALA A 185 -3.30 16.60 -7.50
C ALA A 185 -4.26 15.83 -6.59
N LEU A 186 -3.75 14.84 -5.82
CA LEU A 186 -4.58 14.08 -4.87
C LEU A 186 -5.22 14.98 -3.82
N VAL A 187 -4.44 15.92 -3.26
CA VAL A 187 -4.96 16.86 -2.26
C VAL A 187 -5.97 17.84 -2.88
N ARG A 188 -5.76 18.28 -4.12
CA ARG A 188 -6.69 19.21 -4.79
C ARG A 188 -7.97 18.52 -5.26
N GLU A 189 -7.86 17.43 -5.98
CA GLU A 189 -9.01 16.83 -6.67
C GLU A 189 -9.84 15.96 -5.71
N ASP A 190 -9.19 15.04 -5.01
CA ASP A 190 -9.91 14.06 -4.19
C ASP A 190 -10.35 14.63 -2.85
N VAL A 191 -9.55 15.54 -2.25
CA VAL A 191 -9.95 16.18 -0.99
C VAL A 191 -11.09 17.16 -1.21
N LEU A 192 -11.14 17.89 -2.34
CA LEU A 192 -12.25 18.79 -2.65
C LEU A 192 -13.60 18.07 -2.78
N GLU A 193 -13.61 16.79 -3.16
CA GLU A 193 -14.83 15.99 -3.15
C GLU A 193 -15.31 15.60 -1.74
N PHE A 194 -14.42 15.64 -0.73
CA PHE A 194 -14.73 15.28 0.67
C PHE A 194 -14.84 16.49 1.60
N SER A 195 -14.31 17.66 1.21
CA SER A 195 -14.19 18.80 2.11
C SER A 195 -14.22 20.15 1.41
N ARG A 196 -14.36 21.21 2.21
CA ARG A 196 -14.40 22.60 1.71
C ARG A 196 -12.99 23.06 1.30
N ILE A 197 -12.92 24.02 0.35
CA ILE A 197 -11.67 24.60 -0.18
C ILE A 197 -10.69 25.05 0.92
N GLN A 198 -11.21 25.59 2.04
CA GLN A 198 -10.40 26.04 3.17
C GLN A 198 -9.63 24.92 3.88
N GLU A 199 -10.06 23.68 3.75
CA GLU A 199 -9.42 22.52 4.37
C GLU A 199 -8.23 21.97 3.56
N VAL A 200 -8.14 22.30 2.27
CA VAL A 200 -7.06 21.85 1.37
C VAL A 200 -5.70 22.39 1.84
N ALA A 201 -5.63 23.65 2.27
CA ALA A 201 -4.38 24.24 2.78
C ALA A 201 -3.91 23.53 4.06
N GLY A 202 -4.84 23.29 5.02
CA GLY A 202 -4.53 22.53 6.24
C GLY A 202 -4.08 21.10 5.95
N MET A 203 -4.69 20.45 4.96
CA MET A 203 -4.32 19.08 4.55
C MET A 203 -2.91 19.02 3.94
N ARG A 204 -2.50 20.01 3.17
CA ARG A 204 -1.12 20.11 2.64
C ARG A 204 -0.09 20.25 3.76
N VAL A 205 -0.34 21.15 4.71
CA VAL A 205 0.55 21.34 5.86
C VAL A 205 0.59 20.06 6.70
N LEU A 206 -0.56 19.41 6.91
CA LEU A 206 -0.60 18.10 7.59
C LEU A 206 0.27 17.06 6.87
N LEU A 207 0.21 17.00 5.54
CA LEU A 207 1.00 16.04 4.76
C LEU A 207 2.51 16.26 4.97
N GLU A 208 2.98 17.53 4.99
CA GLU A 208 4.38 17.85 5.29
C GLU A 208 4.76 17.45 6.74
N LEU A 209 3.89 17.74 7.71
CA LEU A 209 4.13 17.33 9.10
C LEU A 209 4.19 15.80 9.26
N LEU A 210 3.39 15.06 8.49
CA LEU A 210 3.43 13.60 8.52
C LEU A 210 4.72 13.03 7.91
N ARG A 211 5.30 13.70 6.88
CA ARG A 211 6.60 13.34 6.30
C ARG A 211 7.74 13.39 7.30
N GLU A 212 7.72 14.38 8.18
CA GLU A 212 8.72 14.54 9.25
C GLU A 212 8.51 13.55 10.42
N ARG A 213 7.30 12.95 10.51
CA ARG A 213 6.89 12.08 11.64
C ARG A 213 6.69 10.62 11.22
N VAL A 214 7.22 10.24 10.07
CA VAL A 214 7.19 8.83 9.63
C VAL A 214 7.83 7.94 10.70
N GLY A 215 7.18 6.81 10.99
CA GLY A 215 7.64 5.86 12.00
C GLY A 215 7.47 6.30 13.46
N SER A 216 6.95 7.51 13.70
CA SER A 216 6.71 8.00 15.05
C SER A 216 5.25 7.85 15.47
N PRO A 217 4.98 7.62 16.77
CA PRO A 217 3.61 7.61 17.28
C PRO A 217 2.89 8.93 17.06
N LEU A 218 1.68 8.87 16.51
CA LEU A 218 0.92 10.01 16.05
C LEU A 218 0.20 10.70 17.21
N SER A 219 0.57 11.93 17.55
CA SER A 219 -0.12 12.74 18.54
C SER A 219 -1.07 13.73 17.86
N LEU A 220 -2.38 13.42 17.85
CA LEU A 220 -3.41 14.31 17.30
C LEU A 220 -3.42 15.68 18.00
N ALA A 221 -3.12 15.71 19.31
CA ALA A 221 -3.04 16.94 20.08
C ALA A 221 -1.86 17.83 19.65
N SER A 222 -0.69 17.23 19.39
CA SER A 222 0.48 17.97 18.90
C SER A 222 0.22 18.54 17.52
N ILE A 223 -0.24 17.69 16.58
CA ILE A 223 -0.56 18.11 15.20
C ILE A 223 -1.64 19.19 15.20
N GLY A 224 -2.67 19.05 16.04
CA GLY A 224 -3.73 20.05 16.15
C GLY A 224 -3.22 21.41 16.60
N ARG A 225 -2.29 21.47 17.55
CA ARG A 225 -1.63 22.71 17.97
C ARG A 225 -0.81 23.33 16.84
N ASP A 226 -0.03 22.51 16.14
CA ASP A 226 0.84 22.97 15.05
C ASP A 226 0.02 23.55 13.87
N LEU A 227 -1.17 23.00 13.63
CA LEU A 227 -2.08 23.41 12.54
C LEU A 227 -3.14 24.44 12.96
N GLY A 228 -3.30 24.74 14.25
CA GLY A 228 -4.43 25.53 14.75
C GLY A 228 -5.79 24.82 14.55
N LEU A 229 -5.83 23.47 14.55
CA LEU A 229 -7.02 22.66 14.29
C LEU A 229 -7.41 21.82 15.51
N SER A 230 -8.69 21.49 15.59
CA SER A 230 -9.18 20.55 16.61
C SER A 230 -8.70 19.11 16.34
N GLN A 231 -8.53 18.29 17.39
CA GLN A 231 -8.15 16.89 17.26
C GLN A 231 -9.12 16.07 16.37
N PRO A 232 -10.45 16.24 16.47
CA PRO A 232 -11.38 15.59 15.55
C PRO A 232 -11.16 15.95 14.09
N THR A 233 -10.82 17.23 13.79
CA THR A 233 -10.50 17.67 12.43
C THR A 233 -9.22 17.02 11.91
N VAL A 234 -8.16 16.98 12.71
CA VAL A 234 -6.91 16.31 12.37
C VAL A 234 -7.15 14.82 12.10
N LYS A 235 -7.92 14.16 12.98
CA LYS A 235 -8.28 12.75 12.80
C LYS A 235 -9.01 12.53 11.47
N ARG A 236 -10.01 13.36 11.17
CA ARG A 236 -10.76 13.30 9.90
C ARG A 236 -9.83 13.46 8.69
N PHE A 237 -8.87 14.38 8.75
CA PHE A 237 -7.90 14.59 7.67
C PHE A 237 -7.02 13.34 7.47
N ILE A 238 -6.52 12.74 8.55
CA ILE A 238 -5.76 11.50 8.48
C ILE A 238 -6.62 10.36 7.90
N ASP A 239 -7.88 10.25 8.30
CA ASP A 239 -8.78 9.23 7.77
C ASP A 239 -9.05 9.43 6.27
N ILE A 240 -9.10 10.67 5.78
CA ILE A 240 -9.16 10.98 4.35
C ILE A 240 -7.86 10.56 3.65
N LEU A 241 -6.68 10.93 4.18
CA LEU A 241 -5.39 10.53 3.60
C LEU A 241 -5.22 9.00 3.55
N LYS A 242 -5.74 8.29 4.56
CA LYS A 242 -5.79 6.82 4.57
C LYS A 242 -6.72 6.28 3.49
N ALA A 243 -7.93 6.85 3.39
CA ALA A 243 -8.90 6.46 2.38
C ALA A 243 -8.40 6.71 0.95
N LEU A 244 -7.48 7.64 0.74
CA LEU A 244 -6.82 7.93 -0.55
C LEU A 244 -5.55 7.09 -0.78
N TYR A 245 -5.19 6.17 0.11
CA TYR A 245 -3.94 5.40 0.06
C TYR A 245 -2.70 6.29 -0.03
N ILE A 246 -2.71 7.46 0.60
CA ILE A 246 -1.53 8.32 0.73
C ILE A 246 -0.71 7.84 1.93
N VAL A 247 -1.39 7.64 3.06
CA VAL A 247 -0.78 7.13 4.29
C VAL A 247 -1.55 5.92 4.83
N PHE A 248 -0.87 5.13 5.64
CA PHE A 248 -1.50 4.11 6.47
C PHE A 248 -0.98 4.20 7.90
N THR A 249 -1.65 3.52 8.81
CA THR A 249 -1.29 3.53 10.23
C THR A 249 -1.04 2.13 10.73
N VAL A 250 0.03 1.96 11.50
CA VAL A 250 0.38 0.73 12.19
C VAL A 250 0.01 0.89 13.66
N GLN A 251 -0.87 0.02 14.16
CA GLN A 251 -1.34 0.06 15.54
C GLN A 251 -0.32 -0.63 16.47
N PRO A 252 -0.20 -0.19 17.72
CA PRO A 252 0.60 -0.92 18.69
C PRO A 252 -0.05 -2.28 18.99
N TRP A 253 0.77 -3.31 19.19
CA TRP A 253 0.27 -4.61 19.64
C TRP A 253 -0.25 -4.55 21.08
N HIS A 254 -1.44 -5.10 21.29
CA HIS A 254 -2.01 -5.30 22.61
C HIS A 254 -2.95 -6.50 22.60
N HIS A 255 -2.89 -7.36 23.61
CA HIS A 255 -3.81 -8.50 23.76
C HIS A 255 -5.29 -8.08 23.72
N ASN A 256 -5.61 -6.89 24.19
CA ASN A 256 -6.94 -6.30 24.09
C ASN A 256 -6.99 -5.32 22.93
N VAL A 257 -7.71 -5.69 21.87
CA VAL A 257 -7.86 -4.88 20.63
C VAL A 257 -8.40 -3.48 20.92
N ALA A 258 -9.40 -3.35 21.81
CA ALA A 258 -9.96 -2.04 22.16
C ALA A 258 -8.91 -1.13 22.79
N ARG A 259 -7.99 -1.68 23.60
CA ARG A 259 -6.91 -0.93 24.23
C ARG A 259 -5.81 -0.57 23.23
N SER A 260 -5.53 -1.41 22.24
CA SER A 260 -4.64 -1.09 21.12
C SER A 260 -5.16 0.12 20.34
N LEU A 261 -6.44 0.16 20.02
CA LEU A 261 -7.06 1.25 19.26
C LEU A 261 -7.09 2.59 20.02
N MET A 262 -6.94 2.58 21.35
CA MET A 262 -6.86 3.80 22.17
C MET A 262 -5.44 4.37 22.28
N GLN A 263 -4.42 3.65 21.82
CA GLN A 263 -3.04 4.12 21.81
C GLN A 263 -2.71 4.81 20.47
N SER A 264 -1.65 5.63 20.48
CA SER A 264 -1.24 6.37 19.27
C SER A 264 -0.66 5.43 18.21
N PRO A 265 -1.24 5.34 17.01
CA PRO A 265 -0.63 4.58 15.92
C PRO A 265 0.62 5.27 15.38
N LYS A 266 1.52 4.52 14.76
CA LYS A 266 2.56 5.07 13.87
C LYS A 266 1.97 5.34 12.49
N VAL A 267 2.49 6.35 11.78
CA VAL A 267 2.08 6.69 10.41
C VAL A 267 3.19 6.40 9.43
N TYR A 268 2.81 5.86 8.27
CA TYR A 268 3.68 5.56 7.14
C TYR A 268 3.02 5.94 5.82
N PHE A 269 3.81 6.17 4.77
CA PHE A 269 3.31 6.42 3.42
C PHE A 269 3.23 5.12 2.62
N PHE A 270 2.19 4.98 1.81
CA PHE A 270 2.06 3.86 0.88
C PHE A 270 3.20 3.81 -0.14
N ASP A 271 3.76 4.96 -0.50
CA ASP A 271 4.92 5.04 -1.37
C ASP A 271 6.09 5.73 -0.67
N THR A 272 7.21 5.03 -0.60
CA THR A 272 8.46 5.51 -0.02
C THR A 272 9.00 6.76 -0.73
N GLY A 273 8.70 6.92 -2.01
CA GLY A 273 9.04 8.12 -2.76
C GLY A 273 8.40 9.41 -2.23
N MET A 274 7.35 9.31 -1.42
CA MET A 274 6.67 10.45 -0.79
C MET A 274 7.31 10.90 0.52
N VAL A 275 8.22 10.12 1.11
CA VAL A 275 8.94 10.45 2.34
C VAL A 275 10.07 11.43 2.03
N GLY A 276 10.19 12.50 2.83
CA GLY A 276 11.26 13.51 2.70
C GLY A 276 10.91 14.74 1.86
N GLY A 277 9.63 14.95 1.51
CA GLY A 277 9.13 16.14 0.84
C GLY A 277 9.64 16.37 -0.58
N THR A 278 9.29 17.51 -1.17
CA THR A 278 9.67 17.90 -2.54
C THR A 278 11.15 18.25 -2.69
N GLN A 279 11.85 18.52 -1.60
CA GLN A 279 13.28 18.88 -1.60
C GLN A 279 14.23 17.66 -1.54
N ALA A 280 13.71 16.47 -1.27
CA ALA A 280 14.50 15.27 -1.05
C ALA A 280 15.01 14.62 -2.35
N GLY A 281 15.56 15.37 -3.28
CA GLY A 281 15.94 14.78 -4.56
C GLY A 281 17.07 15.45 -5.33
N THR A 282 17.72 16.46 -4.76
CA THR A 282 18.76 17.19 -5.51
C THR A 282 20.20 16.86 -5.15
N GLN A 283 20.42 16.14 -4.05
CA GLN A 283 21.75 15.59 -3.75
C GLN A 283 21.59 14.26 -3.06
N ALA A 284 22.29 13.25 -3.54
CA ALA A 284 22.69 12.09 -2.75
C ALA A 284 23.69 12.58 -1.68
N ASP A 285 23.20 13.42 -0.77
CA ASP A 285 23.96 13.81 0.40
C ASP A 285 23.97 12.60 1.32
N THR A 286 25.06 11.87 1.26
CA THR A 286 25.44 10.80 2.18
C THR A 286 25.45 11.29 3.64
N THR A 287 25.28 12.59 3.88
CA THR A 287 25.18 13.23 5.20
C THR A 287 23.81 13.13 5.86
N ASN A 288 22.75 12.68 5.14
CA ASN A 288 21.42 12.58 5.75
C ASN A 288 21.00 11.12 6.05
N ASN A 289 21.84 10.41 6.81
CA ASN A 289 21.55 9.06 7.27
C ASN A 289 20.19 8.94 8.00
N ALA A 290 19.74 10.00 8.67
CA ALA A 290 18.44 10.03 9.33
C ALA A 290 17.28 9.94 8.34
N LEU A 291 17.29 10.75 7.26
CA LEU A 291 16.26 10.68 6.22
C LEU A 291 16.27 9.34 5.49
N MET A 292 17.45 8.79 5.21
CA MET A 292 17.57 7.48 4.57
C MET A 292 17.08 6.37 5.49
N GLY A 293 17.29 6.48 6.80
CA GLY A 293 16.71 5.59 7.80
C GLY A 293 15.18 5.62 7.79
N LEU A 294 14.58 6.81 7.80
CA LEU A 294 13.12 6.98 7.72
C LEU A 294 12.54 6.41 6.41
N ARG A 295 13.20 6.66 5.27
CA ARG A 295 12.79 6.08 3.99
C ARG A 295 12.87 4.56 4.00
N PHE A 296 13.92 4.01 4.56
CA PHE A 296 14.11 2.58 4.65
C PHE A 296 13.04 1.95 5.56
N GLU A 297 12.80 2.50 6.75
CA GLU A 297 11.73 2.04 7.64
C GLU A 297 10.36 2.11 6.96
N ASN A 298 10.07 3.20 6.24
CA ASN A 298 8.82 3.32 5.47
C ASN A 298 8.72 2.28 4.35
N ALA A 299 9.82 1.98 3.64
CA ALA A 299 9.82 0.94 2.61
C ALA A 299 9.50 -0.43 3.19
N VAL A 300 10.10 -0.76 4.34
CA VAL A 300 9.80 -2.00 5.07
C VAL A 300 8.34 -2.02 5.51
N ALA A 301 7.83 -0.93 6.09
CA ALA A 301 6.43 -0.81 6.51
C ALA A 301 5.45 -1.07 5.36
N ALA A 302 5.68 -0.43 4.19
CA ALA A 302 4.82 -0.58 3.02
C ALA A 302 4.84 -2.01 2.45
N MET A 303 6.01 -2.67 2.45
CA MET A 303 6.16 -4.05 1.98
C MET A 303 5.56 -5.06 2.97
N LEU A 304 5.69 -4.82 4.28
CA LEU A 304 5.02 -5.62 5.31
C LEU A 304 3.49 -5.48 5.24
N LEU A 305 2.99 -4.26 5.02
CA LEU A 305 1.55 -4.06 4.80
C LEU A 305 1.06 -4.85 3.58
N LYS A 306 1.77 -4.74 2.45
CA LYS A 306 1.45 -5.50 1.23
C LYS A 306 1.43 -7.00 1.50
N HIS A 307 2.44 -7.53 2.20
CA HIS A 307 2.53 -8.95 2.58
C HIS A 307 1.33 -9.39 3.42
N VAL A 308 1.01 -8.64 4.48
CA VAL A 308 -0.10 -8.95 5.38
C VAL A 308 -1.44 -8.89 4.62
N GLU A 309 -1.67 -7.85 3.85
CA GLU A 309 -2.90 -7.69 3.08
C GLU A 309 -3.05 -8.73 1.97
N PHE A 310 -1.95 -9.14 1.36
CA PHE A 310 -1.93 -10.25 0.40
C PHE A 310 -2.36 -11.58 1.04
N LEU A 311 -1.83 -11.92 2.21
CA LEU A 311 -2.23 -13.13 2.94
C LEU A 311 -3.70 -13.09 3.41
N GLN A 312 -4.19 -11.91 3.78
CA GLN A 312 -5.60 -11.72 4.11
C GLN A 312 -6.51 -11.93 2.90
N ASP A 313 -6.12 -11.40 1.73
CA ASP A 313 -6.92 -11.48 0.51
C ASP A 313 -6.86 -12.87 -0.14
N SER A 314 -5.69 -13.54 -0.14
CA SER A 314 -5.48 -14.85 -0.77
C SER A 314 -5.92 -16.04 0.08
N GLU A 315 -5.70 -15.98 1.39
CA GLU A 315 -5.87 -17.11 2.29
C GLU A 315 -6.94 -16.87 3.38
N ALA A 316 -7.51 -15.66 3.44
CA ALA A 316 -8.32 -15.19 4.56
C ALA A 316 -7.57 -15.34 5.91
N ALA A 317 -6.23 -15.28 5.88
CA ALA A 317 -5.40 -15.49 7.05
C ALA A 317 -5.60 -14.36 8.07
N PRO A 318 -5.76 -14.68 9.36
CA PRO A 318 -5.93 -13.68 10.42
C PRO A 318 -4.57 -13.07 10.81
N VAL A 319 -3.85 -12.50 9.84
CA VAL A 319 -2.54 -11.87 10.03
C VAL A 319 -2.67 -10.37 10.23
N GLY A 320 -1.76 -9.75 10.98
CA GLY A 320 -1.77 -8.34 11.28
C GLY A 320 -0.37 -7.73 11.33
N LEU A 321 -0.29 -6.43 11.00
CA LEU A 321 0.92 -5.61 11.13
C LEU A 321 0.76 -4.66 12.31
N HIS A 322 1.72 -4.69 13.23
CA HIS A 322 1.76 -3.94 14.47
C HIS A 322 3.15 -3.37 14.74
N TYR A 323 3.27 -2.59 15.78
CA TYR A 323 4.55 -2.30 16.45
C TYR A 323 4.41 -2.61 17.94
N VAL A 324 5.53 -2.74 18.66
CA VAL A 324 5.49 -2.92 20.10
C VAL A 324 6.22 -1.79 20.82
N ARG A 325 5.58 -1.24 21.88
CA ARG A 325 6.15 -0.14 22.64
C ARG A 325 5.72 -0.22 24.11
N THR A 326 6.65 0.04 24.99
CA THR A 326 6.39 0.18 26.42
C THR A 326 6.12 1.64 26.81
N LYS A 327 5.62 1.86 28.04
CA LYS A 327 5.35 3.22 28.56
C LYS A 327 6.60 4.06 28.71
N ASP A 328 7.75 3.44 28.99
CA ASP A 328 9.07 4.06 29.13
C ASP A 328 9.79 4.27 27.79
N GLY A 329 9.12 3.99 26.66
CA GLY A 329 9.60 4.33 25.34
C GLY A 329 10.50 3.27 24.67
N SER A 330 10.71 2.08 25.28
CA SER A 330 11.37 0.97 24.58
C SER A 330 10.46 0.46 23.47
N GLU A 331 10.99 0.29 22.25
CA GLU A 331 10.18 0.03 21.04
C GLU A 331 10.89 -0.92 20.09
N ILE A 332 10.12 -1.75 19.37
CA ILE A 332 10.50 -2.47 18.15
C ILE A 332 9.60 -1.94 17.03
N ASP A 333 10.18 -1.66 15.88
CA ASP A 333 9.54 -0.96 14.78
C ASP A 333 8.29 -1.67 14.26
N PHE A 334 8.36 -2.99 14.06
CA PHE A 334 7.24 -3.79 13.56
C PHE A 334 7.10 -5.11 14.31
N ALA A 335 5.88 -5.61 14.32
CA ALA A 335 5.55 -6.96 14.76
C ALA A 335 4.48 -7.54 13.86
N LEU A 336 4.64 -8.79 13.46
CA LEU A 336 3.59 -9.53 12.75
C LEU A 336 2.83 -10.41 13.73
N SER A 337 1.54 -10.59 13.47
CA SER A 337 0.70 -11.48 14.25
C SER A 337 -0.08 -12.44 13.37
N ARG A 338 -0.39 -13.61 13.92
CA ARG A 338 -1.39 -14.54 13.38
C ARG A 338 -2.44 -14.79 14.46
N GLY A 339 -3.64 -14.27 14.24
CA GLY A 339 -4.66 -14.19 15.29
C GLY A 339 -4.20 -13.33 16.46
N ASN A 340 -4.25 -13.86 17.67
CA ASN A 340 -3.84 -13.17 18.90
C ASN A 340 -2.40 -13.48 19.34
N VAL A 341 -1.57 -14.04 18.45
CA VAL A 341 -0.18 -14.40 18.76
C VAL A 341 0.75 -13.59 17.87
N LEU A 342 1.80 -13.01 18.46
CA LEU A 342 2.91 -12.43 17.70
C LEU A 342 3.80 -13.54 17.14
N THR A 343 4.09 -13.45 15.84
CA THR A 343 4.95 -14.37 15.12
C THR A 343 6.33 -13.81 14.88
N ASP A 344 6.44 -12.48 14.72
CA ASP A 344 7.70 -11.82 14.39
C ASP A 344 7.84 -10.48 15.13
N LEU A 345 9.07 -10.17 15.56
CA LEU A 345 9.53 -8.89 16.05
C LEU A 345 10.59 -8.38 15.10
N ILE A 346 10.35 -7.23 14.43
CA ILE A 346 11.19 -6.76 13.32
C ILE A 346 11.69 -5.35 13.63
N GLU A 347 13.00 -5.19 13.62
CA GLU A 347 13.67 -3.89 13.78
C GLU A 347 14.39 -3.49 12.50
N CYS A 348 14.42 -2.21 12.15
CA CYS A 348 15.04 -1.68 10.94
C CYS A 348 16.26 -0.85 11.26
N LYS A 349 17.41 -1.15 10.63
CA LYS A 349 18.65 -0.39 10.77
C LYS A 349 19.26 -0.07 9.40
N TRP A 350 19.70 1.18 9.24
CA TRP A 350 20.36 1.58 8.02
C TRP A 350 21.77 0.96 7.89
N THR A 351 22.56 1.01 8.94
CA THR A 351 23.95 0.51 8.95
C THR A 351 24.33 -0.27 10.21
N ASP A 352 23.63 -0.09 11.32
CA ASP A 352 23.99 -0.72 12.60
C ASP A 352 23.61 -2.19 12.59
N ASN A 353 24.58 -3.07 12.83
CA ASN A 353 24.42 -4.51 12.90
C ASN A 353 24.39 -5.07 14.32
N ALA A 354 24.55 -4.23 15.35
CA ALA A 354 24.34 -4.66 16.73
C ALA A 354 22.83 -4.84 17.00
N PRO A 355 22.40 -5.96 17.62
CA PRO A 355 21.01 -6.16 17.97
C PRO A 355 20.45 -5.00 18.80
N HIS A 356 19.30 -4.47 18.40
CA HIS A 356 18.68 -3.38 19.13
C HIS A 356 18.33 -3.81 20.56
N LYS A 357 18.65 -2.97 21.54
CA LYS A 357 18.48 -3.27 22.98
C LYS A 357 17.06 -3.66 23.38
N ALA A 358 16.05 -3.23 22.63
CA ALA A 358 14.67 -3.55 22.90
C ALA A 358 14.36 -5.05 22.75
N PHE A 359 15.11 -5.80 21.92
CA PHE A 359 14.93 -7.25 21.78
C PHE A 359 15.11 -7.97 23.13
N ALA A 360 16.13 -7.62 23.91
CA ALA A 360 16.36 -8.21 25.23
C ALA A 360 15.16 -8.05 26.18
N ARG A 361 14.34 -7.03 25.96
CA ARG A 361 13.14 -6.77 26.76
C ARG A 361 11.91 -7.49 26.24
N PHE A 362 11.74 -7.57 24.92
CA PHE A 362 10.51 -8.06 24.32
C PHE A 362 10.52 -9.56 24.01
N MET A 363 11.66 -10.15 23.65
CA MET A 363 11.77 -11.59 23.37
C MET A 363 11.29 -12.48 24.53
N PRO A 364 11.58 -12.17 25.81
CA PRO A 364 11.06 -12.96 26.93
C PRO A 364 9.53 -12.92 27.08
N LEU A 365 8.87 -11.88 26.54
CA LEU A 365 7.40 -11.76 26.57
C LEU A 365 6.73 -12.59 25.48
N TRP A 366 7.41 -12.85 24.38
CA TRP A 366 6.95 -13.61 23.22
C TRP A 366 8.05 -14.55 22.73
N PRO A 367 8.34 -15.62 23.50
CA PRO A 367 9.47 -16.53 23.22
C PRO A 367 9.36 -17.28 21.92
N ASP A 368 8.14 -17.45 21.39
CA ASP A 368 7.88 -18.12 20.12
C ASP A 368 7.96 -17.18 18.90
N ALA A 369 8.08 -15.88 19.13
CA ALA A 369 8.20 -14.92 18.04
C ALA A 369 9.65 -14.85 17.52
N GLN A 370 9.82 -14.88 16.20
CA GLN A 370 11.12 -14.67 15.58
C GLN A 370 11.58 -13.22 15.80
N ALA A 371 12.79 -13.03 16.27
CA ALA A 371 13.40 -11.71 16.43
C ALA A 371 14.34 -11.45 15.25
N VAL A 372 13.98 -10.49 14.40
CA VAL A 372 14.69 -10.19 13.16
C VAL A 372 15.11 -8.71 13.12
N GLN A 373 16.39 -8.46 12.90
CA GLN A 373 16.88 -7.10 12.61
C GLN A 373 17.25 -7.00 11.13
N LEU A 374 16.50 -6.19 10.40
CA LEU A 374 16.73 -5.91 8.99
C LEU A 374 17.74 -4.77 8.84
N VAL A 375 18.89 -5.07 8.27
CA VAL A 375 19.95 -4.07 8.06
C VAL A 375 20.12 -3.79 6.57
N ARG A 376 20.04 -2.51 6.17
CA ARG A 376 20.13 -2.12 4.75
C ARG A 376 21.51 -2.44 4.16
N HIS A 377 22.58 -2.18 4.89
CA HIS A 377 23.95 -2.36 4.44
C HIS A 377 24.69 -3.47 5.21
N LEU A 378 24.11 -4.66 5.22
CA LEU A 378 24.72 -5.87 5.76
C LEU A 378 25.07 -6.83 4.62
N ARG A 379 26.25 -7.46 4.67
CA ARG A 379 26.68 -8.42 3.64
C ARG A 379 26.23 -9.84 3.95
N ASN A 380 26.43 -10.27 5.18
CA ASN A 380 26.15 -11.65 5.59
C ASN A 380 25.20 -11.67 6.78
N PRO A 381 24.24 -12.62 6.81
CA PRO A 381 23.37 -12.80 7.97
C PRO A 381 24.17 -13.31 9.17
N GLU A 382 23.77 -12.92 10.37
CA GLU A 382 24.37 -13.32 11.61
C GLU A 382 23.31 -13.58 12.68
N LEU A 383 23.48 -14.61 13.49
CA LEU A 383 22.64 -14.83 14.67
C LEU A 383 23.39 -14.26 15.90
N ARG A 384 22.81 -13.25 16.53
CA ARG A 384 23.39 -12.59 17.72
C ARG A 384 22.38 -12.51 18.85
N HIS A 385 22.67 -13.10 19.98
CA HIS A 385 21.81 -13.09 21.18
C HIS A 385 20.36 -13.51 20.90
N GLY A 386 20.16 -14.50 19.99
CA GLY A 386 18.84 -14.98 19.59
C GLY A 386 18.10 -14.06 18.60
N VAL A 387 18.77 -13.04 18.05
CA VAL A 387 18.25 -12.15 17.02
C VAL A 387 18.90 -12.48 15.70
N ASP A 388 18.09 -12.73 14.67
CA ASP A 388 18.52 -12.88 13.30
C ASP A 388 18.84 -11.51 12.71
N VAL A 389 20.10 -11.14 12.62
CA VAL A 389 20.56 -9.91 11.96
C VAL A 389 20.80 -10.22 10.49
N VAL A 390 19.95 -9.73 9.60
CA VAL A 390 19.91 -10.15 8.20
C VAL A 390 19.96 -8.97 7.21
N PRO A 391 20.52 -9.19 5.99
CA PRO A 391 20.39 -8.23 4.91
C PRO A 391 18.93 -8.02 4.55
N ALA A 392 18.48 -6.76 4.56
CA ALA A 392 17.07 -6.43 4.38
C ALA A 392 16.53 -6.80 2.99
N ALA A 393 17.30 -6.58 1.93
CA ALA A 393 16.79 -6.75 0.57
C ALA A 393 16.43 -8.20 0.21
N PRO A 394 17.26 -9.22 0.46
CA PRO A 394 16.88 -10.62 0.26
C PRO A 394 15.68 -11.03 1.14
N TRP A 395 15.62 -10.56 2.38
CA TRP A 395 14.51 -10.86 3.28
C TRP A 395 13.18 -10.30 2.75
N LEU A 396 13.19 -9.04 2.27
CA LEU A 396 12.01 -8.41 1.67
C LEU A 396 11.61 -9.07 0.35
N ALA A 397 12.57 -9.59 -0.43
CA ALA A 397 12.28 -10.34 -1.64
C ALA A 397 11.64 -11.72 -1.36
N ALA A 398 11.79 -12.26 -0.17
CA ALA A 398 11.20 -13.53 0.26
C ALA A 398 9.76 -13.39 0.81
N LEU A 399 9.22 -12.18 0.99
CA LEU A 399 7.84 -11.95 1.39
C LEU A 399 6.85 -12.56 0.38
N ALA A 400 5.59 -12.77 0.79
CA ALA A 400 4.57 -13.41 -0.06
C ALA A 400 4.21 -12.58 -1.32
N ALA A 401 4.31 -11.21 -1.24
CA ALA A 401 3.93 -10.32 -2.34
C ALA A 401 4.85 -9.09 -2.48
#